data_9e9f3e028923b30eb7480e09ad11cc86
#
_entry.id   9e9f3e028923b30eb7480e09ad11cc86
#
_cell.length_a   1.000
_cell.length_b   1.000
_cell.length_c   1.000
_cell.angle_alpha   90.00
_cell.angle_beta   90.00
_cell.angle_gamma   90.00
#
_symmetry.space_group_name_H-M   'P 1'
#
loop_
_entity.id
_entity.type
_entity.pdbx_description
1 polymer ?
#
loop_
_entity_poly.entity_id
_entity_poly.type
_entity_poly.pdbx_seq_one_letter_code
_entity_poly.pdbx_strand_id
1 'polypeptide(L)'
;AQSTTTPYRVTLTDPSGHLWYVDEPTSKGGQDSAPNPIQLLLSALGACTTVTLQMYADHKDIQLEHVQVDLALNPNAEQEAGQNNIVRKITLKGDFTEDQHKRLLKVAENCPVHKLLTSNIQIQTELTT
;
A
#
# COMPACT_ATOMS: atom_id res chain seq x y z
N ALA A 1 15.95 -2.52 -7.33
CA ALA A 1 15.16 -2.75 -8.54
C ALA A 1 16.12 -2.91 -9.72
N GLN A 2 15.90 -3.90 -10.57
CA GLN A 2 16.73 -4.20 -11.73
C GLN A 2 15.86 -4.47 -12.97
N SER A 3 16.24 -3.91 -14.10
CA SER A 3 15.61 -4.25 -15.38
C SER A 3 15.89 -5.72 -15.74
N THR A 4 15.00 -6.31 -16.50
CA THR A 4 15.17 -7.66 -17.06
C THR A 4 15.28 -7.60 -18.57
N THR A 5 15.48 -8.73 -19.23
CA THR A 5 15.45 -8.81 -20.69
C THR A 5 14.05 -8.67 -21.27
N THR A 6 13.01 -8.86 -20.44
CA THR A 6 11.62 -8.60 -20.82
C THR A 6 11.31 -7.12 -20.62
N PRO A 7 10.88 -6.40 -21.68
CA PRO A 7 10.56 -4.98 -21.55
C PRO A 7 9.54 -4.70 -20.44
N TYR A 8 9.83 -3.67 -19.65
CA TYR A 8 8.98 -3.18 -18.53
C TYR A 8 8.81 -4.14 -17.36
N ARG A 9 9.37 -5.35 -17.42
CA ARG A 9 9.41 -6.26 -16.27
C ARG A 9 10.64 -5.97 -15.44
N VAL A 10 10.39 -5.71 -14.15
CA VAL A 10 11.42 -5.35 -13.16
C VAL A 10 11.49 -6.40 -12.07
N THR A 11 12.68 -6.81 -11.72
CA THR A 11 12.95 -7.63 -10.54
C THR A 11 13.21 -6.73 -9.33
N LEU A 12 12.55 -7.03 -8.23
CA LEU A 12 12.71 -6.34 -6.96
C LEU A 12 13.27 -7.31 -5.92
N THR A 13 14.24 -6.83 -5.16
CA THR A 13 14.83 -7.58 -4.05
C THR A 13 15.01 -6.68 -2.83
N ASP A 14 15.05 -7.26 -1.66
CA ASP A 14 15.43 -6.58 -0.43
C ASP A 14 16.71 -7.19 0.18
N PRO A 15 17.32 -6.55 1.19
CA PRO A 15 18.50 -7.09 1.85
C PRO A 15 18.30 -8.44 2.53
N SER A 16 17.05 -8.84 2.81
CA SER A 16 16.70 -10.12 3.42
C SER A 16 16.58 -11.26 2.40
N GLY A 17 16.72 -10.95 1.10
CA GLY A 17 16.67 -11.94 0.03
C GLY A 17 15.28 -12.23 -0.53
N HIS A 18 14.26 -11.46 -0.16
CA HIS A 18 12.96 -11.57 -0.80
C HIS A 18 13.02 -11.10 -2.25
N LEU A 19 12.28 -11.79 -3.11
CA LEU A 19 12.23 -11.52 -4.54
C LEU A 19 10.78 -11.37 -4.98
N TRP A 20 10.49 -10.32 -5.73
CA TRP A 20 9.18 -10.13 -6.38
C TRP A 20 9.33 -9.33 -7.67
N TYR A 21 8.23 -9.15 -8.39
CA TYR A 21 8.24 -8.55 -9.71
C TYR A 21 7.26 -7.41 -9.84
N VAL A 22 7.57 -6.51 -10.76
CA VAL A 22 6.69 -5.46 -11.26
C VAL A 22 6.64 -5.58 -12.78
N ASP A 23 5.49 -5.33 -13.35
CA ASP A 23 5.27 -5.28 -14.78
C ASP A 23 4.30 -4.12 -15.11
N GLU A 24 4.09 -3.85 -16.37
CA GLU A 24 3.08 -2.93 -16.83
C GLU A 24 1.93 -3.70 -17.50
N PRO A 25 0.71 -3.13 -17.55
CA PRO A 25 -0.38 -3.73 -18.29
C PRO A 25 -0.09 -3.76 -19.80
N THR A 26 -0.77 -4.63 -20.53
CA THR A 26 -0.61 -4.77 -21.96
C THR A 26 -0.89 -3.47 -22.74
N SER A 27 -1.81 -2.63 -22.23
CA SER A 27 -2.10 -1.31 -22.78
C SER A 27 -0.92 -0.34 -22.73
N LYS A 28 0.10 -0.61 -21.90
CA LYS A 28 1.34 0.16 -21.79
C LYS A 28 2.57 -0.58 -22.33
N GLY A 29 2.36 -1.69 -23.01
CA GLY A 29 3.43 -2.47 -23.62
C GLY A 29 4.02 -3.57 -22.72
N GLY A 30 3.52 -3.75 -21.53
CA GLY A 30 3.86 -4.86 -20.65
C GLY A 30 3.11 -6.15 -20.97
N GLN A 31 3.27 -7.15 -20.13
CA GLN A 31 2.63 -8.46 -20.27
C GLN A 31 1.59 -8.71 -19.17
N ASP A 32 1.34 -7.74 -18.29
CA ASP A 32 0.42 -7.87 -17.13
C ASP A 32 0.74 -9.11 -16.28
N SER A 33 2.01 -9.43 -16.14
CA SER A 33 2.50 -10.61 -15.41
C SER A 33 2.75 -10.37 -13.92
N ALA A 34 2.60 -9.12 -13.46
CA ALA A 34 2.80 -8.70 -12.08
C ALA A 34 2.10 -7.34 -11.86
N PRO A 35 1.89 -6.91 -10.60
CA PRO A 35 1.33 -5.58 -10.34
C PRO A 35 2.21 -4.47 -10.92
N ASN A 36 1.58 -3.38 -11.33
CA ASN A 36 2.31 -2.18 -11.76
C ASN A 36 2.86 -1.39 -10.55
N PRO A 37 3.76 -0.41 -10.77
CA PRO A 37 4.37 0.36 -9.67
C PRO A 37 3.36 1.07 -8.75
N ILE A 38 2.29 1.63 -9.29
CA ILE A 38 1.25 2.29 -8.47
C ILE A 38 0.47 1.28 -7.63
N GLN A 39 0.12 0.13 -8.21
CA GLN A 39 -0.52 -0.96 -7.45
C GLN A 39 0.38 -1.45 -6.32
N LEU A 40 1.69 -1.50 -6.53
CA LEU A 40 2.66 -1.87 -5.51
C LEU A 40 2.70 -0.84 -4.36
N LEU A 41 2.66 0.45 -4.69
CA LEU A 41 2.59 1.52 -3.69
C LEU A 41 1.31 1.43 -2.85
N LEU A 42 0.16 1.25 -3.50
CA LEU A 42 -1.12 1.06 -2.81
C LEU A 42 -1.11 -0.21 -1.96
N SER A 43 -0.51 -1.29 -2.46
CA SER A 43 -0.36 -2.54 -1.72
C SER A 43 0.46 -2.36 -0.44
N ALA A 44 1.50 -1.54 -0.48
CA ALA A 44 2.30 -1.21 0.70
C ALA A 44 1.44 -0.53 1.77
N LEU A 45 0.60 0.43 1.39
CA LEU A 45 -0.33 1.08 2.31
C LEU A 45 -1.38 0.09 2.86
N GLY A 46 -1.92 -0.76 2.01
CA GLY A 46 -2.89 -1.79 2.41
C GLY A 46 -2.31 -2.81 3.38
N ALA A 47 -1.13 -3.34 3.06
CA ALA A 47 -0.42 -4.28 3.92
C ALA A 47 -0.07 -3.65 5.28
N CYS A 48 0.47 -2.45 5.28
CA CYS A 48 0.82 -1.72 6.50
C CYS A 48 -0.41 -1.46 7.38
N THR A 49 -1.53 -1.05 6.78
CA THR A 49 -2.81 -0.86 7.48
C THR A 49 -3.27 -2.16 8.15
N THR A 50 -3.28 -3.26 7.39
CA THR A 50 -3.71 -4.58 7.89
C THR A 50 -2.85 -5.05 9.07
N VAL A 51 -1.52 -5.05 8.89
CA VAL A 51 -0.58 -5.49 9.95
C VAL A 51 -0.71 -4.62 11.20
N THR A 52 -0.82 -3.29 11.03
CA THR A 52 -0.96 -2.36 12.16
C THR A 52 -2.23 -2.61 12.96
N LEU A 53 -3.35 -2.87 12.26
CA LEU A 53 -4.62 -3.20 12.91
C LEU A 53 -4.55 -4.54 13.67
N GLN A 54 -3.96 -5.56 13.06
CA GLN A 54 -3.77 -6.86 13.69
C GLN A 54 -2.90 -6.76 14.95
N MET A 55 -1.74 -6.10 14.85
CA MET A 55 -0.85 -5.90 16.01
C MET A 55 -1.53 -5.15 17.14
N TYR A 56 -2.30 -4.12 16.82
CA TYR A 56 -3.05 -3.37 17.84
C TYR A 56 -4.14 -4.22 18.50
N ALA A 57 -4.91 -4.96 17.70
CA ALA A 57 -5.96 -5.85 18.18
C ALA A 57 -5.39 -6.92 19.12
N ASP A 58 -4.30 -7.56 18.74
CA ASP A 58 -3.60 -8.56 19.56
C ASP A 58 -3.12 -7.96 20.90
N HIS A 59 -2.52 -6.77 20.85
CA HIS A 59 -2.01 -6.09 22.04
C HIS A 59 -3.13 -5.66 23.01
N LYS A 60 -4.33 -5.42 22.50
CA LYS A 60 -5.50 -4.95 23.28
C LYS A 60 -6.55 -6.03 23.52
N ASP A 61 -6.25 -7.29 23.19
CA ASP A 61 -7.18 -8.42 23.28
C ASP A 61 -8.54 -8.15 22.58
N ILE A 62 -8.49 -7.44 21.44
CA ILE A 62 -9.67 -7.20 20.61
C ILE A 62 -9.85 -8.40 19.67
N GLN A 63 -11.06 -8.96 19.61
CA GLN A 63 -11.37 -10.12 18.76
C GLN A 63 -11.53 -9.67 17.31
N LEU A 64 -10.42 -9.42 16.62
CA LEU A 64 -10.35 -9.07 15.20
C LEU A 64 -10.08 -10.33 14.38
N GLU A 65 -11.07 -10.79 13.63
CA GLU A 65 -11.01 -12.04 12.87
C GLU A 65 -10.48 -11.82 11.45
N HIS A 66 -10.85 -10.70 10.83
CA HIS A 66 -10.47 -10.41 9.45
C HIS A 66 -10.39 -8.91 9.18
N VAL A 67 -9.42 -8.54 8.36
CA VAL A 67 -9.22 -7.19 7.84
C VAL A 67 -9.14 -7.25 6.33
N GLN A 68 -9.94 -6.46 5.65
CA GLN A 68 -9.83 -6.21 4.22
C GLN A 68 -9.64 -4.72 4.00
N VAL A 69 -8.69 -4.36 3.14
CA VAL A 69 -8.37 -2.98 2.79
C VAL A 69 -8.44 -2.82 1.28
N ASP A 70 -9.42 -2.06 0.83
CA ASP A 70 -9.56 -1.69 -0.59
C ASP A 70 -9.04 -0.27 -0.79
N LEU A 71 -8.25 -0.07 -1.83
CA LEU A 71 -7.53 1.17 -2.10
C LEU A 71 -7.73 1.61 -3.56
N ALA A 72 -7.92 2.90 -3.74
CA ALA A 72 -7.99 3.52 -5.05
C ALA A 72 -7.20 4.84 -5.06
N LEU A 73 -6.41 5.05 -6.11
CA LEU A 73 -5.74 6.32 -6.37
C LEU A 73 -6.59 7.15 -7.33
N ASN A 74 -6.91 8.38 -6.94
CA ASN A 74 -7.62 9.35 -7.75
C ASN A 74 -8.92 8.80 -8.39
N PRO A 75 -9.85 8.21 -7.61
CA PRO A 75 -11.04 7.58 -8.16
C PRO A 75 -12.00 8.58 -8.85
N ASN A 76 -11.86 9.87 -8.58
CA ASN A 76 -12.64 10.95 -9.19
C ASN A 76 -11.79 11.87 -10.08
N ALA A 77 -10.71 11.35 -10.66
CA ALA A 77 -9.79 12.11 -11.53
C ALA A 77 -9.19 13.36 -10.86
N GLU A 78 -8.87 13.28 -9.57
CA GLU A 78 -8.34 14.39 -8.77
C GLU A 78 -7.02 14.93 -9.31
N GLN A 79 -6.24 14.11 -10.04
CA GLN A 79 -5.00 14.53 -10.70
C GLN A 79 -5.23 15.64 -11.74
N GLU A 80 -6.40 15.73 -12.35
CA GLU A 80 -6.74 16.78 -13.30
C GLU A 80 -6.80 18.17 -12.63
N ALA A 81 -7.10 18.21 -11.34
CA ALA A 81 -7.05 19.42 -10.51
C ALA A 81 -5.66 19.64 -9.84
N GLY A 82 -4.64 18.87 -10.23
CA GLY A 82 -3.30 18.97 -9.67
C GLY A 82 -3.14 18.39 -8.28
N GLN A 83 -4.07 17.53 -7.86
CA GLN A 83 -4.06 16.88 -6.54
C GLN A 83 -3.95 15.38 -6.69
N ASN A 84 -3.51 14.69 -5.63
CA ASN A 84 -3.58 13.25 -5.53
C ASN A 84 -4.38 12.85 -4.30
N ASN A 85 -5.26 11.89 -4.47
CA ASN A 85 -6.10 11.38 -3.41
C ASN A 85 -6.09 9.85 -3.40
N ILE A 86 -5.76 9.27 -2.25
CA ILE A 86 -5.89 7.83 -2.02
C ILE A 86 -7.12 7.59 -1.16
N VAL A 87 -8.10 6.89 -1.70
CA VAL A 87 -9.26 6.43 -0.95
C VAL A 87 -8.97 5.06 -0.40
N ARG A 88 -9.13 4.89 0.91
CA ARG A 88 -8.93 3.63 1.62
C ARG A 88 -10.23 3.23 2.32
N LYS A 89 -10.78 2.10 1.94
CA LYS A 89 -11.95 1.51 2.59
C LYS A 89 -11.49 0.28 3.38
N ILE A 90 -11.80 0.26 4.67
CA ILE A 90 -11.43 -0.82 5.58
C ILE A 90 -12.69 -1.55 5.99
N THR A 91 -12.71 -2.87 5.81
CA THR A 91 -13.76 -3.76 6.28
C THR A 91 -13.18 -4.66 7.37
N LEU A 92 -13.81 -4.65 8.53
CA LEU A 92 -13.41 -5.44 9.68
C LEU A 92 -14.47 -6.49 9.99
N LYS A 93 -14.03 -7.68 10.39
CA LYS A 93 -14.88 -8.71 11.00
C LYS A 93 -14.29 -9.09 12.35
N GLY A 94 -15.16 -9.32 13.32
CA GLY A 94 -14.78 -9.67 14.67
C GLY A 94 -15.84 -9.24 15.68
N ASP A 95 -15.56 -9.48 16.94
CA ASP A 95 -16.40 -9.05 18.04
C ASP A 95 -15.71 -7.90 18.79
N PHE A 96 -16.16 -6.69 18.54
CA PHE A 96 -15.63 -5.47 19.16
C PHE A 96 -16.73 -4.44 19.38
N THR A 97 -16.54 -3.65 20.46
CA THR A 97 -17.44 -2.57 20.80
C THR A 97 -17.34 -1.41 19.82
N GLU A 98 -18.32 -0.50 19.85
CA GLU A 98 -18.27 0.70 19.01
C GLU A 98 -17.05 1.58 19.31
N ASP A 99 -16.63 1.68 20.58
CA ASP A 99 -15.42 2.42 20.95
C ASP A 99 -14.16 1.75 20.42
N GLN A 100 -14.08 0.43 20.45
CA GLN A 100 -12.98 -0.33 19.82
C GLN A 100 -12.97 -0.11 18.32
N HIS A 101 -14.12 -0.09 17.65
CA HIS A 101 -14.24 0.21 16.23
C HIS A 101 -13.68 1.60 15.90
N LYS A 102 -14.06 2.62 16.65
CA LYS A 102 -13.52 3.98 16.48
C LYS A 102 -12.02 4.06 16.70
N ARG A 103 -11.50 3.32 17.69
CA ARG A 103 -10.06 3.24 17.96
C ARG A 103 -9.30 2.56 16.82
N LEU A 104 -9.84 1.47 16.28
CA LEU A 104 -9.25 0.77 15.14
C LEU A 104 -9.12 1.69 13.91
N LEU A 105 -10.13 2.54 13.64
CA LEU A 105 -10.04 3.53 12.59
C LEU A 105 -8.86 4.50 12.80
N LYS A 106 -8.71 5.04 13.99
CA LYS A 106 -7.58 5.93 14.34
C LYS A 106 -6.23 5.23 14.22
N VAL A 107 -6.17 3.96 14.59
CA VAL A 107 -4.96 3.13 14.45
C VAL A 107 -4.59 2.95 13.00
N ALA A 108 -5.56 2.70 12.12
CA ALA A 108 -5.34 2.62 10.68
C ALA A 108 -4.74 3.91 10.10
N GLU A 109 -5.20 5.07 10.56
CA GLU A 109 -4.67 6.39 10.16
C GLU A 109 -3.25 6.66 10.66
N ASN A 110 -2.78 5.88 11.62
CA ASN A 110 -1.44 6.00 12.21
C ASN A 110 -0.45 4.93 11.75
N CYS A 111 -0.77 4.13 10.74
CA CYS A 111 0.18 3.17 10.21
C CYS A 111 1.42 3.88 9.62
N PRO A 112 2.61 3.31 9.71
CA PRO A 112 3.85 3.96 9.28
C PRO A 112 3.85 4.44 7.82
N VAL A 113 3.28 3.66 6.90
CA VAL A 113 3.19 4.06 5.49
C VAL A 113 2.22 5.22 5.28
N HIS A 114 1.09 5.26 6.00
CA HIS A 114 0.19 6.42 5.99
C HIS A 114 0.92 7.69 6.44
N LYS A 115 1.63 7.62 7.56
CA LYS A 115 2.41 8.75 8.07
C LYS A 115 3.48 9.22 7.08
N LEU A 116 4.15 8.27 6.43
CA LEU A 116 5.14 8.58 5.41
C LEU A 116 4.50 9.30 4.22
N LEU A 117 3.41 8.79 3.68
CA LEU A 117 2.73 9.35 2.50
C LEU A 117 2.11 10.72 2.75
N THR A 118 1.77 11.03 4.00
CA THR A 118 1.20 12.34 4.38
C THR A 118 2.26 13.32 4.91
N SER A 119 3.52 12.91 4.94
CA SER A 119 4.65 13.76 5.32
C SER A 119 5.24 14.50 4.12
N ASN A 120 6.15 15.43 4.40
CA ASN A 120 6.95 16.07 3.36
C ASN A 120 8.10 15.15 2.95
N ILE A 121 8.01 14.51 1.78
CA ILE A 121 9.00 13.56 1.28
C ILE A 121 9.99 14.29 0.37
N GLN A 122 11.27 14.14 0.64
CA GLN A 122 12.34 14.57 -0.25
C GLN A 122 12.97 13.35 -0.92
N ILE A 123 13.16 13.42 -2.23
CA ILE A 123 13.80 12.36 -3.01
C ILE A 123 15.11 12.94 -3.57
N GLN A 124 16.23 12.34 -3.17
CA GLN A 124 17.54 12.65 -3.72
C GLN A 124 17.90 11.60 -4.76
N THR A 125 18.36 12.06 -5.92
CA THR A 125 18.67 11.17 -7.06
C THR A 125 20.10 11.40 -7.49
N GLU A 126 20.84 10.31 -7.66
CA GLU A 126 22.19 10.29 -8.20
C GLU A 126 22.23 9.33 -9.39
N LEU A 127 22.88 9.74 -10.46
CA LEU A 127 23.14 8.89 -11.62
C LEU A 127 24.59 8.44 -11.61
N THR A 128 24.80 7.12 -11.59
CA THR A 128 26.12 6.51 -11.70
C THR A 128 26.26 5.75 -13.02
N THR A 129 27.46 5.73 -13.55
CA THR A 129 27.76 5.00 -14.80
C THR A 129 28.83 3.94 -14.58
#